data_0d44638a171d719aa0a381a009480eae
#
_entry.id   0d44638a171d719aa0a381a009480eae
#
_cell.length_a   1.000
_cell.length_b   1.000
_cell.length_c   1.000
_cell.angle_alpha   90.00
_cell.angle_beta   90.00
_cell.angle_gamma   90.00
#
_symmetry.space_group_name_H-M   'P 1'
#
loop_
_entity.id
_entity.type
_entity.pdbx_description
1 polymer ?
#
loop_
_entity_poly.entity_id
_entity_poly.type
_entity_poly.pdbx_seq_one_letter_code
_entity_poly.pdbx_strand_id
1 'polypeptide(L)'
;MKTQSNKIIRHLGLLTFAGLIASGALAQDAKPGDAAAAKSKVAMCIGCHGIIGYQASFPEVHKVPMISGQNAKYIAAALTAYRKGERKHPTMKGIAAPLSDQDIADVAAFYETNGQDMPQRGGKGGAPGPEVQALLTKGNCAACHGEGLNKPVDPSYPKLAGQHADYLYVALKAYQVTDNANLGRSNPIMGAQAKLFTLAELKTLANYISALPSDLK
;
A
#
# COMPACT_ATOMS: atom_id res chain seq x y z
N MET A 1 86.55 -28.71 20.85
CA MET A 1 85.27 -29.00 20.12
C MET A 1 84.17 -29.01 21.17
N LYS A 2 83.34 -27.92 21.20
CA LYS A 2 82.21 -27.78 22.16
C LYS A 2 80.93 -27.80 21.39
N THR A 3 80.14 -28.85 21.59
CA THR A 3 78.78 -29.00 21.03
C THR A 3 77.82 -28.17 21.88
N GLN A 4 77.16 -27.22 21.25
CA GLN A 4 76.07 -26.48 21.89
C GLN A 4 74.73 -27.17 21.62
N SER A 5 74.05 -27.49 22.72
CA SER A 5 72.71 -28.06 22.71
C SER A 5 71.63 -26.95 22.53
N ASN A 6 70.89 -26.92 21.47
CA ASN A 6 69.75 -26.03 21.25
C ASN A 6 68.51 -26.57 21.95
N LYS A 7 68.04 -25.88 22.96
CA LYS A 7 66.75 -26.12 23.60
C LYS A 7 65.66 -25.38 22.82
N ILE A 8 64.79 -26.11 22.11
CA ILE A 8 63.59 -25.59 21.43
C ILE A 8 62.52 -25.45 22.51
N ILE A 9 62.16 -24.19 22.82
CA ILE A 9 61.00 -23.86 23.63
C ILE A 9 59.76 -23.85 22.72
N ARG A 10 58.84 -24.81 22.92
CA ARG A 10 57.55 -24.86 22.30
C ARG A 10 56.61 -23.93 23.07
N HIS A 11 56.31 -22.76 22.50
CA HIS A 11 55.20 -21.94 22.96
C HIS A 11 53.88 -22.52 22.43
N LEU A 12 53.10 -23.09 23.35
CA LEU A 12 51.73 -23.54 23.08
C LEU A 12 50.84 -22.31 23.12
N GLY A 13 50.52 -21.75 21.93
CA GLY A 13 49.57 -20.63 21.80
C GLY A 13 48.15 -21.13 21.99
N LEU A 14 47.51 -20.68 23.06
CA LEU A 14 46.10 -20.91 23.33
C LEU A 14 45.27 -19.94 22.44
N LEU A 15 44.72 -20.42 21.33
CA LEU A 15 43.79 -19.69 20.49
C LEU A 15 42.41 -19.73 21.16
N THR A 16 42.03 -18.64 21.84
CA THR A 16 40.68 -18.41 22.31
C THR A 16 39.79 -18.03 21.12
N PHE A 17 38.96 -18.94 20.68
CA PHE A 17 37.97 -18.73 19.67
C PHE A 17 36.79 -17.96 20.31
N ALA A 18 36.79 -16.63 20.21
CA ALA A 18 35.63 -15.79 20.57
C ALA A 18 34.52 -16.01 19.54
N GLY A 19 33.57 -16.89 19.87
CA GLY A 19 32.39 -17.10 19.04
C GLY A 19 31.53 -15.82 19.01
N LEU A 20 31.50 -15.12 17.88
CA LEU A 20 30.47 -14.11 17.60
C LEU A 20 29.11 -14.83 17.53
N ILE A 21 28.32 -14.71 18.58
CA ILE A 21 26.91 -15.04 18.55
C ILE A 21 26.26 -13.91 17.75
N ALA A 22 26.09 -14.10 16.43
CA ALA A 22 25.23 -13.26 15.60
C ALA A 22 23.80 -13.49 16.10
N SER A 23 23.29 -12.56 16.91
CA SER A 23 21.87 -12.48 17.24
C SER A 23 21.11 -12.14 15.96
N GLY A 24 20.73 -13.18 15.20
CA GLY A 24 19.79 -13.04 14.11
C GLY A 24 18.49 -12.53 14.72
N ALA A 25 18.14 -11.28 14.48
CA ALA A 25 16.80 -10.78 14.71
C ALA A 25 15.88 -11.61 13.81
N LEU A 26 15.24 -12.62 14.37
CA LEU A 26 14.14 -13.32 13.72
C LEU A 26 13.05 -12.26 13.50
N ALA A 27 12.80 -11.90 12.26
CA ALA A 27 11.58 -11.17 11.92
C ALA A 27 10.42 -12.06 12.39
N GLN A 28 9.77 -11.66 13.47
CA GLN A 28 8.54 -12.33 13.90
C GLN A 28 7.51 -12.09 12.80
N ASP A 29 7.09 -13.16 12.14
CA ASP A 29 5.96 -13.10 11.23
C ASP A 29 4.78 -12.48 11.99
N ALA A 30 4.23 -11.39 11.45
CA ALA A 30 3.08 -10.74 12.07
C ALA A 30 1.94 -11.76 12.17
N LYS A 31 1.33 -11.83 13.34
CA LYS A 31 0.12 -12.65 13.53
C LYS A 31 -0.99 -12.12 12.61
N PRO A 32 -1.99 -12.95 12.27
CA PRO A 32 -3.19 -12.45 11.61
C PRO A 32 -3.71 -11.19 12.30
N GLY A 33 -4.15 -10.21 11.52
CA GLY A 33 -4.61 -8.93 12.07
C GLY A 33 -5.87 -9.10 12.94
N ASP A 34 -5.92 -8.38 14.06
CA ASP A 34 -7.04 -8.34 14.98
C ASP A 34 -7.74 -6.97 14.88
N ALA A 35 -8.94 -6.96 14.30
CA ALA A 35 -9.76 -5.75 14.17
C ALA A 35 -10.14 -5.13 15.51
N ALA A 36 -10.27 -5.92 16.59
CA ALA A 36 -10.58 -5.42 17.92
C ALA A 36 -9.38 -4.67 18.53
N ALA A 37 -8.16 -5.20 18.34
CA ALA A 37 -6.92 -4.56 18.79
C ALA A 37 -6.65 -3.24 18.06
N ALA A 38 -7.17 -3.07 16.83
CA ALA A 38 -7.01 -1.84 16.07
C ALA A 38 -7.80 -0.65 16.61
N LYS A 39 -8.87 -0.85 17.39
CA LYS A 39 -9.78 0.23 17.84
C LYS A 39 -9.08 1.40 18.51
N SER A 40 -8.04 1.14 19.30
CA SER A 40 -7.23 2.20 19.94
C SER A 40 -6.27 2.90 18.98
N LYS A 41 -6.00 2.32 17.81
CA LYS A 41 -4.99 2.77 16.85
C LYS A 41 -5.60 3.57 15.69
N VAL A 42 -6.88 3.35 15.37
CA VAL A 42 -7.54 3.92 14.19
C VAL A 42 -8.04 5.36 14.36
N ALA A 43 -7.93 5.94 15.55
CA ALA A 43 -8.42 7.30 15.81
C ALA A 43 -7.83 8.34 14.83
N MET A 44 -6.53 8.26 14.55
CA MET A 44 -5.87 9.15 13.58
C MET A 44 -6.34 8.90 12.14
N CYS A 45 -6.69 7.66 11.82
CA CYS A 45 -7.18 7.30 10.48
C CYS A 45 -8.60 7.82 10.25
N ILE A 46 -9.50 7.63 11.24
CA ILE A 46 -10.90 8.05 11.20
C ILE A 46 -11.02 9.56 11.05
N GLY A 47 -10.12 10.35 11.65
CA GLY A 47 -10.10 11.82 11.56
C GLY A 47 -10.01 12.37 10.12
N CYS A 48 -9.56 11.55 9.18
CA CYS A 48 -9.53 11.88 7.75
C CYS A 48 -10.38 10.92 6.92
N HIS A 49 -10.16 9.62 7.05
CA HIS A 49 -10.80 8.59 6.23
C HIS A 49 -12.24 8.27 6.65
N GLY A 50 -12.67 8.64 7.86
CA GLY A 50 -14.03 8.48 8.36
C GLY A 50 -14.96 9.66 8.09
N ILE A 51 -14.44 10.79 7.62
CA ILE A 51 -15.23 12.02 7.38
C ILE A 51 -15.62 12.09 5.91
N ILE A 52 -16.91 12.03 5.63
CA ILE A 52 -17.44 12.09 4.26
C ILE A 52 -17.03 13.39 3.59
N GLY A 53 -16.40 13.30 2.43
CA GLY A 53 -16.02 14.47 1.64
C GLY A 53 -14.82 15.25 2.18
N TYR A 54 -14.14 14.75 3.21
CA TYR A 54 -12.91 15.36 3.70
C TYR A 54 -11.86 15.45 2.58
N GLN A 55 -11.22 16.61 2.45
CA GLN A 55 -10.26 16.89 1.38
C GLN A 55 -8.85 17.07 1.94
N ALA A 56 -7.89 16.56 1.20
CA ALA A 56 -6.48 16.86 1.34
C ALA A 56 -6.05 17.83 0.23
N SER A 57 -5.02 18.62 0.49
CA SER A 57 -4.49 19.60 -0.46
C SER A 57 -3.20 19.15 -1.17
N PHE A 58 -2.62 18.02 -0.75
CA PHE A 58 -1.40 17.49 -1.34
C PHE A 58 -1.67 16.20 -2.11
N PRO A 59 -1.13 16.02 -3.34
CA PRO A 59 -0.34 16.99 -4.14
C PRO A 59 -1.19 18.07 -4.82
N GLU A 60 -2.49 17.91 -4.82
CA GLU A 60 -3.53 18.81 -5.28
C GLU A 60 -4.81 18.50 -4.48
N VAL A 61 -5.78 19.40 -4.50
CA VAL A 61 -7.03 19.20 -3.74
C VAL A 61 -7.77 17.97 -4.26
N HIS A 62 -8.01 17.03 -3.37
CA HIS A 62 -8.78 15.80 -3.65
C HIS A 62 -9.43 15.27 -2.36
N LYS A 63 -10.48 14.47 -2.50
CA LYS A 63 -11.08 13.78 -1.36
C LYS A 63 -10.14 12.71 -0.83
N VAL A 64 -10.05 12.62 0.49
CA VAL A 64 -9.35 11.51 1.15
C VAL A 64 -10.04 10.18 0.79
N PRO A 65 -9.30 9.15 0.38
CA PRO A 65 -9.91 7.94 -0.15
C PRO A 65 -10.72 7.17 0.88
N MET A 66 -11.77 6.55 0.43
CA MET A 66 -12.50 5.54 1.17
C MET A 66 -11.62 4.30 1.36
N ILE A 67 -11.52 3.80 2.58
CA ILE A 67 -10.70 2.63 2.91
C ILE A 67 -11.49 1.54 3.64
N SER A 68 -12.67 1.85 4.19
CA SER A 68 -13.57 0.86 4.78
C SER A 68 -14.13 -0.06 3.69
N GLY A 69 -14.16 -1.36 3.95
CA GLY A 69 -14.53 -2.39 2.97
C GLY A 69 -13.42 -2.77 1.99
N GLN A 70 -12.25 -2.16 2.06
CA GLN A 70 -11.10 -2.50 1.23
C GLN A 70 -10.39 -3.75 1.75
N ASN A 71 -9.77 -4.55 0.86
CA ASN A 71 -9.06 -5.76 1.22
C ASN A 71 -7.93 -5.51 2.23
N ALA A 72 -7.87 -6.30 3.30
CA ALA A 72 -6.84 -6.16 4.34
C ALA A 72 -5.41 -6.29 3.76
N LYS A 73 -5.15 -7.25 2.89
CA LYS A 73 -3.84 -7.41 2.24
C LYS A 73 -3.42 -6.15 1.47
N TYR A 74 -4.36 -5.52 0.76
CA TYR A 74 -4.06 -4.27 0.06
C TYR A 74 -3.79 -3.11 1.02
N ILE A 75 -4.57 -2.97 2.09
CA ILE A 75 -4.36 -1.93 3.10
C ILE A 75 -2.98 -2.10 3.74
N ALA A 76 -2.63 -3.32 4.14
CA ALA A 76 -1.32 -3.64 4.72
C ALA A 76 -0.17 -3.31 3.75
N ALA A 77 -0.28 -3.71 2.49
CA ALA A 77 0.70 -3.39 1.46
C ALA A 77 0.82 -1.86 1.24
N ALA A 78 -0.30 -1.14 1.25
CA ALA A 78 -0.32 0.30 1.09
C ALA A 78 0.36 1.04 2.26
N LEU A 79 0.06 0.67 3.51
CA LEU A 79 0.70 1.24 4.70
C LEU A 79 2.20 0.94 4.73
N THR A 80 2.59 -0.28 4.41
CA THR A 80 3.99 -0.68 4.28
C THR A 80 4.72 0.15 3.21
N ALA A 81 4.09 0.37 2.05
CA ALA A 81 4.65 1.18 0.97
C ALA A 81 4.81 2.67 1.36
N TYR A 82 3.88 3.23 2.15
CA TYR A 82 4.04 4.56 2.73
C TYR A 82 5.19 4.62 3.72
N ARG A 83 5.29 3.65 4.64
CA ARG A 83 6.37 3.55 5.63
C ARG A 83 7.75 3.46 4.97
N LYS A 84 7.86 2.67 3.90
CA LYS A 84 9.10 2.50 3.12
C LYS A 84 9.39 3.67 2.16
N GLY A 85 8.43 4.57 1.91
CA GLY A 85 8.57 5.65 0.94
C GLY A 85 8.38 5.22 -0.52
N GLU A 86 7.91 4.02 -0.79
CA GLU A 86 7.51 3.53 -2.12
C GLU A 86 6.24 4.23 -2.62
N ARG A 87 5.35 4.62 -1.70
CA ARG A 87 4.29 5.61 -1.89
C ARG A 87 4.71 6.89 -1.22
N LYS A 88 5.00 7.91 -2.01
CA LYS A 88 5.46 9.21 -1.52
C LYS A 88 4.28 10.12 -1.28
N HIS A 89 3.90 10.27 -0.02
CA HIS A 89 2.87 11.18 0.46
C HIS A 89 3.23 11.57 1.90
N PRO A 90 3.68 12.81 2.15
CA PRO A 90 4.25 13.21 3.45
C PRO A 90 3.36 12.87 4.64
N THR A 91 2.07 13.23 4.58
CA THR A 91 1.11 12.94 5.65
C THR A 91 0.99 11.44 5.92
N MET A 92 0.74 10.63 4.88
CA MET A 92 0.57 9.18 5.05
C MET A 92 1.88 8.48 5.46
N LYS A 93 3.04 8.99 5.03
CA LYS A 93 4.33 8.52 5.53
C LYS A 93 4.46 8.77 7.03
N GLY A 94 4.10 9.96 7.51
CA GLY A 94 4.12 10.29 8.94
C GLY A 94 3.18 9.41 9.76
N ILE A 95 2.00 9.10 9.24
CA ILE A 95 1.03 8.20 9.88
C ILE A 95 1.52 6.74 9.90
N ALA A 96 2.12 6.27 8.82
CA ALA A 96 2.55 4.87 8.71
C ALA A 96 3.90 4.58 9.38
N ALA A 97 4.76 5.59 9.53
CA ALA A 97 6.12 5.43 10.06
C ALA A 97 6.19 4.79 11.47
N PRO A 98 5.33 5.18 12.45
CA PRO A 98 5.38 4.59 13.79
C PRO A 98 4.69 3.23 13.90
N LEU A 99 3.96 2.76 12.89
CA LEU A 99 3.22 1.50 12.95
C LEU A 99 4.16 0.30 12.86
N SER A 100 4.05 -0.64 13.81
CA SER A 100 4.67 -1.97 13.70
C SER A 100 3.98 -2.80 12.62
N ASP A 101 4.55 -3.94 12.24
CA ASP A 101 3.92 -4.87 11.29
C ASP A 101 2.59 -5.42 11.85
N GLN A 102 2.52 -5.66 13.17
CA GLN A 102 1.28 -6.08 13.81
C GLN A 102 0.23 -4.96 13.81
N ASP A 103 0.63 -3.69 14.05
CA ASP A 103 -0.31 -2.56 13.96
C ASP A 103 -0.89 -2.42 12.56
N ILE A 104 -0.05 -2.59 11.54
CA ILE A 104 -0.49 -2.57 10.14
C ILE A 104 -1.48 -3.70 9.86
N ALA A 105 -1.21 -4.92 10.36
CA ALA A 105 -2.12 -6.06 10.19
C ALA A 105 -3.46 -5.82 10.88
N ASP A 106 -3.44 -5.32 12.12
CA ASP A 106 -4.65 -5.03 12.91
C ASP A 106 -5.51 -3.95 12.25
N VAL A 107 -4.90 -2.83 11.85
CA VAL A 107 -5.57 -1.72 11.15
C VAL A 107 -6.16 -2.19 9.82
N ALA A 108 -5.45 -3.04 9.09
CA ALA A 108 -5.92 -3.60 7.84
C ALA A 108 -7.16 -4.48 8.04
N ALA A 109 -7.14 -5.38 9.04
CA ALA A 109 -8.27 -6.23 9.41
C ALA A 109 -9.49 -5.39 9.86
N PHE A 110 -9.27 -4.31 10.62
CA PHE A 110 -10.34 -3.40 11.01
C PHE A 110 -11.04 -2.79 9.80
N TYR A 111 -10.29 -2.21 8.87
CA TYR A 111 -10.89 -1.52 7.72
C TYR A 111 -11.51 -2.46 6.70
N GLU A 112 -11.06 -3.70 6.60
CA GLU A 112 -11.71 -4.70 5.74
C GLU A 112 -13.16 -4.96 6.15
N THR A 113 -13.44 -4.96 7.45
CA THR A 113 -14.77 -5.24 7.98
C THR A 113 -15.54 -4.00 8.40
N ASN A 114 -14.86 -2.85 8.54
CA ASN A 114 -15.49 -1.61 8.97
C ASN A 114 -16.51 -1.11 7.93
N GLY A 115 -17.67 -0.69 8.40
CA GLY A 115 -18.72 -0.10 7.57
C GLY A 115 -19.53 -1.12 6.76
N GLN A 116 -19.47 -2.42 7.05
CA GLN A 116 -20.29 -3.44 6.38
C GLN A 116 -21.79 -3.20 6.57
N ASP A 117 -22.18 -2.59 7.66
CA ASP A 117 -23.54 -2.16 7.99
C ASP A 117 -23.96 -0.82 7.36
N MET A 118 -23.01 -0.11 6.73
CA MET A 118 -23.29 1.17 6.08
C MET A 118 -23.85 0.96 4.67
N PRO A 119 -24.72 1.87 4.18
CA PRO A 119 -25.23 1.80 2.81
C PRO A 119 -24.09 1.76 1.79
N GLN A 120 -24.29 1.02 0.70
CA GLN A 120 -23.37 1.05 -0.42
C GLN A 120 -23.19 2.47 -0.95
N ARG A 121 -21.94 2.84 -1.20
CA ARG A 121 -21.55 4.07 -1.88
C ARG A 121 -21.20 3.77 -3.33
N GLY A 122 -21.06 4.81 -4.09
CA GLY A 122 -20.84 4.71 -5.54
C GLY A 122 -22.12 5.00 -6.31
N GLY A 123 -21.98 5.12 -7.61
CA GLY A 123 -23.09 5.36 -8.50
C GLY A 123 -23.92 4.09 -8.75
N LYS A 124 -24.96 4.24 -9.55
CA LYS A 124 -25.76 3.11 -10.01
C LYS A 124 -25.02 2.25 -11.04
N GLY A 125 -23.83 2.71 -11.46
CA GLY A 125 -23.11 2.10 -12.56
C GLY A 125 -23.82 2.28 -13.90
N GLY A 126 -23.15 1.87 -14.94
CA GLY A 126 -23.67 1.86 -16.31
C GLY A 126 -22.63 1.16 -17.18
N ALA A 127 -23.08 0.64 -18.33
CA ALA A 127 -22.14 0.15 -19.33
C ALA A 127 -21.20 1.30 -19.75
N PRO A 128 -19.91 1.04 -19.93
CA PRO A 128 -18.99 2.06 -20.40
C PRO A 128 -19.36 2.50 -21.83
N GLY A 129 -19.33 3.79 -22.09
CA GLY A 129 -19.40 4.30 -23.46
C GLY A 129 -18.19 3.82 -24.29
N PRO A 130 -18.23 3.94 -25.63
CA PRO A 130 -17.19 3.40 -26.51
C PRO A 130 -15.77 3.87 -26.17
N GLU A 131 -15.60 5.15 -25.82
CA GLU A 131 -14.32 5.72 -25.40
C GLU A 131 -13.78 5.04 -24.14
N VAL A 132 -14.59 4.97 -23.09
CA VAL A 132 -14.20 4.35 -21.82
C VAL A 132 -13.91 2.86 -22.00
N GLN A 133 -14.72 2.16 -22.81
CA GLN A 133 -14.50 0.75 -23.12
C GLN A 133 -13.14 0.54 -23.80
N ALA A 134 -12.78 1.39 -24.75
CA ALA A 134 -11.48 1.34 -25.41
C ALA A 134 -10.32 1.55 -24.40
N LEU A 135 -10.46 2.50 -23.47
CA LEU A 135 -9.46 2.75 -22.42
C LEU A 135 -9.34 1.58 -21.44
N LEU A 136 -10.46 0.97 -21.01
CA LEU A 136 -10.46 -0.20 -20.13
C LEU A 136 -9.79 -1.40 -20.81
N THR A 137 -10.03 -1.59 -22.12
CA THR A 137 -9.41 -2.64 -22.94
C THR A 137 -7.92 -2.38 -23.09
N LYS A 138 -7.52 -1.15 -23.40
CA LYS A 138 -6.10 -0.72 -23.52
C LYS A 138 -5.31 -1.02 -22.25
N GLY A 139 -5.88 -0.75 -21.07
CA GLY A 139 -5.24 -0.99 -19.79
C GLY A 139 -5.47 -2.39 -19.22
N ASN A 140 -6.34 -3.19 -19.81
CA ASN A 140 -6.74 -4.52 -19.30
C ASN A 140 -7.00 -4.53 -17.78
N CYS A 141 -7.69 -3.50 -17.28
CA CYS A 141 -7.83 -3.22 -15.86
C CYS A 141 -8.49 -4.39 -15.08
N ALA A 142 -9.48 -5.03 -15.70
CA ALA A 142 -10.22 -6.13 -15.08
C ALA A 142 -9.37 -7.40 -14.87
N ALA A 143 -8.28 -7.59 -15.60
CA ALA A 143 -7.40 -8.74 -15.42
C ALA A 143 -6.78 -8.83 -14.01
N CYS A 144 -6.60 -7.68 -13.35
CA CYS A 144 -6.07 -7.60 -11.98
C CYS A 144 -7.14 -7.15 -10.98
N HIS A 145 -7.91 -6.10 -11.32
CA HIS A 145 -8.91 -5.51 -10.43
C HIS A 145 -10.27 -6.24 -10.45
N GLY A 146 -10.39 -7.25 -11.33
CA GLY A 146 -11.51 -8.18 -11.40
C GLY A 146 -12.79 -7.58 -11.96
N GLU A 147 -13.87 -8.36 -11.87
CA GLU A 147 -15.18 -8.01 -12.36
C GLU A 147 -15.69 -6.71 -11.71
N GLY A 148 -16.18 -5.79 -12.52
CA GLY A 148 -16.69 -4.51 -12.06
C GLY A 148 -15.64 -3.62 -11.37
N LEU A 149 -14.34 -3.99 -11.46
CA LEU A 149 -13.22 -3.35 -10.73
C LEU A 149 -13.42 -3.35 -9.20
N ASN A 150 -14.22 -4.30 -8.70
CA ASN A 150 -14.59 -4.43 -7.29
C ASN A 150 -14.27 -5.81 -6.69
N LYS A 151 -13.89 -6.79 -7.54
CA LYS A 151 -13.56 -8.17 -7.15
C LYS A 151 -12.16 -8.54 -7.62
N PRO A 152 -11.09 -7.94 -7.05
CA PRO A 152 -9.74 -8.20 -7.47
C PRO A 152 -9.41 -9.69 -7.48
N VAL A 153 -8.60 -10.13 -8.45
CA VAL A 153 -8.18 -11.55 -8.57
C VAL A 153 -7.22 -11.97 -7.47
N ASP A 154 -6.54 -11.01 -6.84
CA ASP A 154 -5.73 -11.21 -5.65
C ASP A 154 -6.07 -10.09 -4.63
N PRO A 155 -6.24 -10.42 -3.33
CA PRO A 155 -6.60 -9.43 -2.31
C PRO A 155 -5.49 -8.40 -2.00
N SER A 156 -4.30 -8.55 -2.56
CA SER A 156 -3.26 -7.49 -2.53
C SER A 156 -3.52 -6.38 -3.55
N TYR A 157 -4.43 -6.60 -4.51
CA TYR A 157 -4.89 -5.56 -5.43
C TYR A 157 -6.11 -4.83 -4.86
N PRO A 158 -6.25 -3.52 -5.12
CA PRO A 158 -7.36 -2.76 -4.55
C PRO A 158 -8.67 -2.97 -5.30
N LYS A 159 -9.77 -2.90 -4.56
CA LYS A 159 -11.07 -2.54 -5.10
C LYS A 159 -11.01 -1.10 -5.55
N LEU A 160 -11.49 -0.79 -6.73
CA LEU A 160 -11.45 0.55 -7.32
C LEU A 160 -12.83 1.18 -7.47
N ALA A 161 -13.84 0.37 -7.76
CA ALA A 161 -15.19 0.83 -8.04
C ALA A 161 -15.72 1.76 -6.95
N GLY A 162 -16.37 2.84 -7.35
CA GLY A 162 -16.97 3.81 -6.46
C GLY A 162 -16.02 4.69 -5.64
N GLN A 163 -14.72 4.49 -5.75
CA GLN A 163 -13.73 5.36 -5.12
C GLN A 163 -13.81 6.78 -5.68
N HIS A 164 -13.46 7.79 -4.91
CA HIS A 164 -13.51 9.19 -5.33
C HIS A 164 -12.71 9.44 -6.61
N ALA A 165 -13.34 10.08 -7.60
CA ALA A 165 -12.75 10.33 -8.91
C ALA A 165 -11.47 11.16 -8.85
N ASP A 166 -11.47 12.21 -8.02
CA ASP A 166 -10.34 13.08 -7.79
C ASP A 166 -9.14 12.32 -7.16
N TYR A 167 -9.41 11.46 -6.17
CA TYR A 167 -8.37 10.58 -5.61
C TYR A 167 -7.85 9.57 -6.63
N LEU A 168 -8.73 8.89 -7.38
CA LEU A 168 -8.32 7.94 -8.42
C LEU A 168 -7.40 8.61 -9.44
N TYR A 169 -7.76 9.81 -9.89
CA TYR A 169 -6.94 10.58 -10.82
C TYR A 169 -5.57 10.92 -10.25
N VAL A 170 -5.53 11.45 -9.03
CA VAL A 170 -4.26 11.76 -8.33
C VAL A 170 -3.41 10.50 -8.14
N ALA A 171 -4.05 9.38 -7.79
CA ALA A 171 -3.36 8.10 -7.59
C ALA A 171 -2.76 7.54 -8.88
N LEU A 172 -3.50 7.59 -9.99
CA LEU A 172 -3.05 7.14 -11.31
C LEU A 172 -1.91 8.04 -11.83
N LYS A 173 -2.06 9.35 -11.69
CA LYS A 173 -1.03 10.33 -12.06
C LYS A 173 0.26 10.12 -11.27
N ALA A 174 0.16 9.77 -9.97
CA ALA A 174 1.33 9.52 -9.13
C ALA A 174 2.19 8.33 -9.60
N TYR A 175 1.63 7.36 -10.33
CA TYR A 175 2.41 6.28 -10.93
C TYR A 175 3.23 6.72 -12.15
N GLN A 176 2.92 7.86 -12.77
CA GLN A 176 3.69 8.44 -13.87
C GLN A 176 4.84 9.33 -13.39
N VAL A 177 4.82 9.71 -12.11
CA VAL A 177 5.84 10.59 -11.54
C VAL A 177 7.14 9.82 -11.31
N THR A 178 8.23 10.34 -11.86
CA THR A 178 9.60 9.91 -11.59
C THR A 178 10.36 11.04 -10.90
N ASP A 179 11.42 10.72 -10.19
CA ASP A 179 12.41 11.66 -9.66
C ASP A 179 11.84 12.80 -8.78
N ASN A 180 10.77 12.55 -8.04
CA ASN A 180 10.21 13.48 -7.07
C ASN A 180 10.36 12.92 -5.65
N ALA A 181 10.89 13.71 -4.72
CA ALA A 181 11.15 13.28 -3.35
C ALA A 181 9.86 13.04 -2.53
N ASN A 182 8.79 13.81 -2.82
CA ASN A 182 7.58 13.85 -2.00
C ASN A 182 6.34 13.29 -2.69
N LEU A 183 6.41 13.04 -4.01
CA LEU A 183 5.30 12.57 -4.81
C LEU A 183 5.71 11.38 -5.67
N GLY A 184 4.84 10.40 -5.82
CA GLY A 184 5.02 9.25 -6.69
C GLY A 184 4.65 7.92 -6.03
N ARG A 185 4.49 6.90 -6.86
CA ARG A 185 4.20 5.52 -6.46
C ARG A 185 5.11 4.59 -7.26
N SER A 186 5.92 3.79 -6.56
CA SER A 186 6.98 2.96 -7.16
C SER A 186 6.52 1.53 -7.51
N ASN A 187 5.21 1.26 -7.63
CA ASN A 187 4.75 -0.06 -8.06
C ASN A 187 5.02 -0.25 -9.56
N PRO A 188 5.84 -1.24 -9.98
CA PRO A 188 6.25 -1.39 -11.37
C PRO A 188 5.10 -1.78 -12.30
N ILE A 189 4.15 -2.61 -11.83
CA ILE A 189 3.00 -3.06 -12.64
C ILE A 189 2.10 -1.85 -12.93
N MET A 190 1.64 -1.16 -11.89
CA MET A 190 0.77 0.00 -12.07
C MET A 190 1.49 1.19 -12.74
N GLY A 191 2.80 1.32 -12.54
CA GLY A 191 3.62 2.30 -13.24
C GLY A 191 3.65 2.05 -14.76
N ALA A 192 3.81 0.80 -15.17
CA ALA A 192 3.74 0.41 -16.59
C ALA A 192 2.34 0.67 -17.16
N GLN A 193 1.29 0.30 -16.42
CA GLN A 193 -0.10 0.52 -16.84
C GLN A 193 -0.44 2.01 -16.97
N ALA A 194 -0.15 2.82 -15.96
CA ALA A 194 -0.49 4.23 -15.97
C ALA A 194 0.21 5.01 -17.10
N LYS A 195 1.43 4.62 -17.46
CA LYS A 195 2.20 5.25 -18.56
C LYS A 195 1.59 5.04 -19.95
N LEU A 196 0.67 4.11 -20.12
CA LEU A 196 -0.06 3.92 -21.37
C LEU A 196 -1.02 5.08 -21.68
N PHE A 197 -1.37 5.89 -20.69
CA PHE A 197 -2.45 6.86 -20.77
C PHE A 197 -1.96 8.29 -20.66
N THR A 198 -2.65 9.19 -21.38
CA THR A 198 -2.55 10.63 -21.16
C THR A 198 -3.26 11.01 -19.86
N LEU A 199 -2.98 12.21 -19.33
CA LEU A 199 -3.68 12.71 -18.14
C LEU A 199 -5.19 12.86 -18.35
N ALA A 200 -5.62 13.20 -19.57
CA ALA A 200 -7.04 13.29 -19.93
C ALA A 200 -7.71 11.90 -19.87
N GLU A 201 -7.09 10.88 -20.46
CA GLU A 201 -7.55 9.50 -20.42
C GLU A 201 -7.62 8.96 -18.98
N LEU A 202 -6.61 9.26 -18.13
CA LEU A 202 -6.64 8.88 -16.72
C LEU A 202 -7.80 9.54 -15.97
N LYS A 203 -8.12 10.80 -16.30
CA LYS A 203 -9.26 11.50 -15.71
C LYS A 203 -10.60 10.91 -16.16
N THR A 204 -10.72 10.55 -17.44
CA THR A 204 -11.90 9.85 -18.00
C THR A 204 -12.10 8.51 -17.28
N LEU A 205 -11.05 7.70 -17.13
CA LEU A 205 -11.11 6.43 -16.38
C LEU A 205 -11.50 6.65 -14.92
N ALA A 206 -10.91 7.61 -14.22
CA ALA A 206 -11.21 7.92 -12.84
C ALA A 206 -12.68 8.31 -12.62
N ASN A 207 -13.25 9.12 -13.52
CA ASN A 207 -14.66 9.51 -13.50
C ASN A 207 -15.58 8.29 -13.67
N TYR A 208 -15.30 7.44 -14.65
CA TYR A 208 -16.08 6.23 -14.89
C TYR A 208 -16.03 5.28 -13.69
N ILE A 209 -14.84 4.98 -13.19
CA ILE A 209 -14.62 4.04 -12.08
C ILE A 209 -15.34 4.53 -10.81
N SER A 210 -15.34 5.83 -10.57
CA SER A 210 -16.02 6.41 -9.39
C SER A 210 -17.54 6.29 -9.45
N ALA A 211 -18.12 6.16 -10.63
CA ALA A 211 -19.56 5.98 -10.81
C ALA A 211 -20.03 4.53 -10.68
N LEU A 212 -19.11 3.56 -10.57
CA LEU A 212 -19.46 2.15 -10.44
C LEU A 212 -19.98 1.82 -9.02
N PRO A 213 -20.85 0.80 -8.88
CA PRO A 213 -21.26 0.26 -7.59
C PRO A 213 -20.04 -0.22 -6.79
N SER A 214 -20.06 -0.01 -5.48
CA SER A 214 -18.88 -0.23 -4.65
C SER A 214 -19.20 -0.88 -3.29
N ASP A 215 -18.26 -1.71 -2.82
CA ASP A 215 -18.21 -2.17 -1.43
C ASP A 215 -17.45 -1.18 -0.53
N LEU A 216 -16.75 -0.20 -1.10
CA LEU A 216 -16.04 0.82 -0.32
C LEU A 216 -17.01 1.79 0.38
N LYS A 217 -16.64 2.20 1.59
CA LYS A 217 -17.43 3.07 2.47
C LYS A 217 -16.61 4.27 2.93
#